data_f5b157f8086fc6fc2adcd67acb1d7ea6
#
_entry.id   f5b157f8086fc6fc2adcd67acb1d7ea6
#
_cell.length_a   1.000
_cell.length_b   1.000
_cell.length_c   1.000
_cell.angle_alpha   90.00
_cell.angle_beta   90.00
_cell.angle_gamma   90.00
#
_symmetry.space_group_name_H-M   'P 1'
#
loop_
_entity.id
_entity.type
_entity.pdbx_description
1 polymer ?
#
loop_
_entity_poly.entity_id
_entity_poly.type
_entity_poly.pdbx_seq_one_letter_code
_entity_poly.pdbx_strand_id
1 'polypeptide(L)'
;VSKLIKGHKSTVQKVAWHPNGLVLATACTDFKCRVVSAVVEEVDTNPDPRPFGTVKPFGEAYHQFSCGGWVTAVAWSPSGSILAYAGQDSTIHFVHFDHSGAVSEQRVRYALLPVSSLVFLSDKAVVGGGHDMNPLVFTANSSGQWSFLRRLDEKSTGPAKAEGAVSSMSAARAMFQAKTTRGQASSGGAGKDLWTQHANAIVDIEGMGRAGDPTCSKLSTCGLDGRLVVWEIPTLDIDMQALGL
;
A
#
# COMPACT_ATOMS: atom_id res chain seq x y z
N VAL A 1 -16.22 18.20 -20.30
CA VAL A 1 -17.45 17.64 -19.70
C VAL A 1 -17.10 17.09 -18.32
N SER A 2 -17.86 17.43 -17.28
CA SER A 2 -17.70 16.84 -15.95
C SER A 2 -18.90 15.93 -15.64
N LYS A 3 -18.61 14.70 -15.20
CA LYS A 3 -19.65 13.73 -14.79
C LYS A 3 -19.42 13.35 -13.33
N LEU A 4 -20.52 13.15 -12.56
CA LEU A 4 -20.47 12.84 -11.12
C LEU A 4 -20.80 11.38 -10.88
N ILE A 5 -19.89 10.66 -10.21
CA ILE A 5 -20.13 9.30 -9.71
C ILE A 5 -20.86 9.41 -8.36
N LYS A 6 -22.05 8.84 -8.28
CA LYS A 6 -22.90 8.80 -7.09
C LYS A 6 -22.77 7.44 -6.38
N GLY A 7 -23.34 7.31 -5.18
CA GLY A 7 -23.43 6.03 -4.47
C GLY A 7 -22.42 5.83 -3.34
N HIS A 8 -21.48 6.77 -3.14
CA HIS A 8 -20.65 6.81 -1.95
C HIS A 8 -21.41 7.42 -0.78
N LYS A 9 -21.39 6.77 0.39
CA LYS A 9 -22.12 7.21 1.59
C LYS A 9 -21.24 8.03 2.55
N SER A 10 -19.95 8.18 2.24
CA SER A 10 -18.98 8.92 3.04
C SER A 10 -17.84 9.43 2.17
N THR A 11 -16.72 9.88 2.77
CA THR A 11 -15.57 10.46 2.08
C THR A 11 -14.88 9.42 1.21
N VAL A 12 -14.64 9.75 -0.06
CA VAL A 12 -13.76 8.99 -0.95
C VAL A 12 -12.32 9.41 -0.66
N GLN A 13 -11.48 8.47 -0.22
CA GLN A 13 -10.10 8.71 0.18
C GLN A 13 -9.13 8.65 -1.00
N LYS A 14 -9.29 7.65 -1.85
CA LYS A 14 -8.42 7.41 -3.01
C LYS A 14 -9.23 6.89 -4.18
N VAL A 15 -8.70 7.13 -5.37
CA VAL A 15 -9.19 6.58 -6.63
C VAL A 15 -8.02 6.01 -7.41
N ALA A 16 -8.27 4.96 -8.20
CA ALA A 16 -7.27 4.36 -9.06
C ALA A 16 -7.90 3.96 -10.39
N TRP A 17 -7.31 4.43 -11.50
CA TRP A 17 -7.70 4.04 -12.82
C TRP A 17 -7.21 2.63 -13.13
N HIS A 18 -8.11 1.81 -13.68
CA HIS A 18 -7.71 0.56 -14.31
C HIS A 18 -6.89 0.86 -15.60
N PRO A 19 -5.89 0.02 -15.94
CA PRO A 19 -5.04 0.26 -17.11
C PRO A 19 -5.79 0.40 -18.46
N ASN A 20 -7.02 -0.15 -18.57
CA ASN A 20 -7.84 0.02 -19.79
C ASN A 20 -8.46 1.43 -19.93
N GLY A 21 -8.36 2.29 -18.91
CA GLY A 21 -8.93 3.63 -18.92
C GLY A 21 -10.46 3.73 -18.84
N LEU A 22 -11.18 2.60 -18.73
CA LEU A 22 -12.65 2.54 -18.77
C LEU A 22 -13.29 2.25 -17.41
N VAL A 23 -12.48 1.89 -16.43
CA VAL A 23 -12.92 1.46 -15.11
C VAL A 23 -12.12 2.18 -14.03
N LEU A 24 -12.82 2.59 -12.98
CA LEU A 24 -12.24 3.29 -11.84
C LEU A 24 -12.52 2.51 -10.55
N ALA A 25 -11.49 2.31 -9.74
CA ALA A 25 -11.65 1.82 -8.37
C ALA A 25 -11.66 3.00 -7.38
N THR A 26 -12.48 2.89 -6.33
CA THR A 26 -12.63 3.93 -5.31
C THR A 26 -12.49 3.33 -3.92
N ALA A 27 -11.72 3.98 -3.05
CA ALA A 27 -11.60 3.69 -1.63
C ALA A 27 -12.44 4.70 -0.82
N CYS A 28 -13.36 4.22 0.01
CA CYS A 28 -14.29 5.09 0.73
C CYS A 28 -14.35 4.75 2.23
N THR A 29 -14.56 5.77 3.05
CA THR A 29 -14.73 5.62 4.50
C THR A 29 -16.10 5.01 4.89
N ASP A 30 -16.96 4.70 3.93
CA ASP A 30 -18.16 3.91 4.14
C ASP A 30 -17.90 2.39 4.17
N PHE A 31 -16.63 1.98 4.37
CA PHE A 31 -16.14 0.60 4.45
C PHE A 31 -16.24 -0.17 3.13
N LYS A 32 -16.30 0.55 2.01
CA LYS A 32 -16.45 -0.07 0.70
C LYS A 32 -15.33 0.34 -0.25
N CYS A 33 -14.82 -0.66 -0.96
CA CYS A 33 -14.11 -0.48 -2.20
C CYS A 33 -15.07 -0.78 -3.36
N ARG A 34 -15.16 0.12 -4.33
CA ARG A 34 -16.05 -0.05 -5.50
C ARG A 34 -15.26 -0.01 -6.78
N VAL A 35 -15.64 -0.86 -7.70
CA VAL A 35 -15.17 -0.86 -9.08
C VAL A 35 -16.34 -0.35 -9.94
N VAL A 36 -16.18 0.81 -10.56
CA VAL A 36 -17.24 1.52 -11.25
C VAL A 36 -16.89 1.78 -12.71
N SER A 37 -17.90 1.85 -13.55
CA SER A 37 -17.73 2.26 -14.95
C SER A 37 -17.34 3.74 -15.01
N ALA A 38 -16.31 4.02 -15.79
CA ALA A 38 -15.90 5.38 -16.15
C ALA A 38 -16.07 5.65 -17.65
N VAL A 39 -16.83 4.80 -18.33
CA VAL A 39 -17.10 4.92 -19.77
C VAL A 39 -17.87 6.21 -20.06
N VAL A 40 -17.33 7.01 -20.97
CA VAL A 40 -17.95 8.26 -21.45
C VAL A 40 -18.29 8.07 -22.92
N GLU A 41 -19.56 7.86 -23.21
CA GLU A 41 -20.05 7.51 -24.57
C GLU A 41 -19.61 8.52 -25.65
N GLU A 42 -19.41 9.79 -25.26
CA GLU A 42 -18.99 10.85 -26.17
C GLU A 42 -17.49 10.77 -26.54
N VAL A 43 -16.71 9.95 -25.82
CA VAL A 43 -15.25 9.83 -25.97
C VAL A 43 -14.84 8.40 -26.31
N ASP A 44 -15.44 7.42 -25.65
CA ASP A 44 -15.06 6.02 -25.73
C ASP A 44 -15.82 5.32 -26.85
N THR A 45 -15.18 5.15 -27.99
CA THR A 45 -15.73 4.40 -29.13
C THR A 45 -15.44 2.91 -29.00
N ASN A 46 -16.49 2.06 -28.97
CA ASN A 46 -16.40 0.60 -28.77
C ASN A 46 -15.65 0.21 -27.47
N PRO A 47 -16.11 0.68 -26.28
CA PRO A 47 -15.45 0.39 -25.03
C PRO A 47 -15.47 -1.13 -24.73
N ASP A 48 -14.31 -1.67 -24.34
CA ASP A 48 -14.16 -3.06 -23.89
C ASP A 48 -13.78 -3.07 -22.40
N PRO A 49 -14.77 -3.22 -21.51
CA PRO A 49 -14.52 -3.19 -20.07
C PRO A 49 -14.05 -4.54 -19.50
N ARG A 50 -13.66 -5.51 -20.34
CA ARG A 50 -13.17 -6.79 -19.80
C ARG A 50 -12.05 -6.59 -18.77
N PRO A 51 -12.01 -7.41 -17.70
CA PRO A 51 -12.82 -8.62 -17.41
C PRO A 51 -14.14 -8.34 -16.66
N PHE A 52 -14.62 -7.10 -16.54
CA PHE A 52 -15.74 -6.70 -15.68
C PHE A 52 -17.13 -6.99 -16.28
N GLY A 53 -17.21 -7.65 -17.43
CA GLY A 53 -18.46 -8.01 -18.08
C GLY A 53 -18.90 -7.04 -19.18
N THR A 54 -20.20 -6.74 -19.28
CA THR A 54 -20.75 -5.84 -20.29
C THR A 54 -20.53 -4.37 -19.94
N VAL A 55 -20.50 -3.51 -20.95
CA VAL A 55 -20.42 -2.06 -20.75
C VAL A 55 -21.58 -1.58 -19.88
N LYS A 56 -21.26 -0.85 -18.82
CA LYS A 56 -22.24 -0.20 -17.94
C LYS A 56 -22.21 1.31 -18.14
N PRO A 57 -23.34 2.00 -17.88
CA PRO A 57 -23.38 3.45 -17.83
C PRO A 57 -22.34 4.04 -16.86
N PHE A 58 -21.90 5.25 -17.14
CA PHE A 58 -20.94 5.98 -16.31
C PHE A 58 -21.40 6.02 -14.83
N GLY A 59 -20.47 5.65 -13.93
CA GLY A 59 -20.68 5.67 -12.48
C GLY A 59 -21.43 4.46 -11.92
N GLU A 60 -21.89 3.55 -12.75
CA GLU A 60 -22.52 2.31 -12.32
C GLU A 60 -21.46 1.29 -11.85
N ALA A 61 -21.74 0.63 -10.70
CA ALA A 61 -20.77 -0.30 -10.11
C ALA A 61 -20.76 -1.66 -10.81
N TYR A 62 -19.57 -2.14 -11.17
CA TYR A 62 -19.32 -3.52 -11.55
C TYR A 62 -19.27 -4.41 -10.31
N HIS A 63 -18.46 -3.99 -9.32
CA HIS A 63 -18.24 -4.73 -8.08
C HIS A 63 -18.19 -3.79 -6.88
N GLN A 64 -18.55 -4.35 -5.72
CA GLN A 64 -18.45 -3.69 -4.44
C GLN A 64 -17.93 -4.68 -3.40
N PHE A 65 -16.80 -4.35 -2.79
CA PHE A 65 -16.15 -5.13 -1.74
C PHE A 65 -16.30 -4.45 -0.39
N SER A 66 -16.29 -5.25 0.68
CA SER A 66 -16.46 -4.76 2.05
C SER A 66 -15.18 -4.92 2.84
N CYS A 67 -14.86 -3.93 3.66
CA CYS A 67 -13.73 -3.94 4.58
C CYS A 67 -14.23 -3.86 6.03
N GLY A 68 -13.40 -4.27 7.00
CA GLY A 68 -13.69 -4.16 8.44
C GLY A 68 -13.58 -2.74 8.99
N GLY A 69 -13.01 -1.80 8.23
CA GLY A 69 -12.83 -0.40 8.56
C GLY A 69 -12.91 0.50 7.33
N TRP A 70 -12.52 1.76 7.49
CA TRP A 70 -12.39 2.70 6.37
C TRP A 70 -11.43 2.13 5.33
N VAL A 71 -11.81 2.20 4.07
CA VAL A 71 -10.89 1.88 2.98
C VAL A 71 -10.06 3.13 2.70
N THR A 72 -8.76 3.02 2.90
CA THR A 72 -7.82 4.15 2.89
C THR A 72 -6.98 4.24 1.63
N ALA A 73 -6.76 3.10 0.96
CA ALA A 73 -5.95 3.04 -0.25
C ALA A 73 -6.50 2.04 -1.25
N VAL A 74 -6.23 2.26 -2.51
CA VAL A 74 -6.60 1.38 -3.63
C VAL A 74 -5.59 1.53 -4.76
N ALA A 75 -5.23 0.42 -5.41
CA ALA A 75 -4.34 0.39 -6.57
C ALA A 75 -4.66 -0.78 -7.48
N TRP A 76 -4.42 -0.63 -8.78
CA TRP A 76 -4.48 -1.70 -9.78
C TRP A 76 -3.10 -2.22 -10.10
N SER A 77 -3.00 -3.51 -10.38
CA SER A 77 -1.80 -4.11 -10.94
C SER A 77 -1.55 -3.61 -12.37
N PRO A 78 -0.31 -3.66 -12.87
CA PRO A 78 0.02 -3.24 -14.24
C PRO A 78 -0.79 -3.96 -15.32
N SER A 79 -1.10 -5.25 -15.12
CA SER A 79 -1.96 -6.02 -16.03
C SER A 79 -3.44 -5.67 -15.92
N GLY A 80 -3.87 -5.02 -14.84
CA GLY A 80 -5.27 -4.79 -14.51
C GLY A 80 -6.01 -6.02 -13.94
N SER A 81 -5.35 -7.17 -13.84
CA SER A 81 -5.99 -8.40 -13.35
C SER A 81 -6.17 -8.44 -11.83
N ILE A 82 -5.50 -7.55 -11.09
CA ILE A 82 -5.52 -7.53 -9.62
C ILE A 82 -5.82 -6.14 -9.12
N LEU A 83 -6.79 -6.05 -8.21
CA LEU A 83 -7.08 -4.86 -7.42
C LEU A 83 -6.59 -5.09 -6.00
N ALA A 84 -5.74 -4.20 -5.49
CA ALA A 84 -5.39 -4.15 -4.07
C ALA A 84 -6.11 -2.98 -3.40
N TYR A 85 -6.71 -3.21 -2.23
CA TYR A 85 -7.23 -2.13 -1.39
C TYR A 85 -6.91 -2.38 0.08
N ALA A 86 -6.64 -1.30 0.82
CA ALA A 86 -6.23 -1.37 2.21
C ALA A 86 -7.29 -0.81 3.14
N GLY A 87 -7.46 -1.48 4.28
CA GLY A 87 -8.35 -1.07 5.35
C GLY A 87 -7.63 -0.46 6.55
N GLN A 88 -8.33 0.41 7.27
CA GLN A 88 -7.84 0.96 8.54
C GLN A 88 -7.72 -0.11 9.66
N ASP A 89 -8.24 -1.31 9.42
CA ASP A 89 -8.11 -2.48 10.30
C ASP A 89 -6.79 -3.25 10.11
N SER A 90 -5.78 -2.65 9.44
CA SER A 90 -4.50 -3.27 9.09
C SER A 90 -4.66 -4.54 8.25
N THR A 91 -5.55 -4.47 7.27
CA THR A 91 -5.73 -5.52 6.26
C THR A 91 -5.49 -4.96 4.87
N ILE A 92 -4.92 -5.78 3.99
CA ILE A 92 -4.92 -5.56 2.55
C ILE A 92 -5.70 -6.69 1.90
N HIS A 93 -6.56 -6.32 1.00
CA HIS A 93 -7.37 -7.21 0.20
C HIS A 93 -6.83 -7.22 -1.23
N PHE A 94 -6.64 -8.40 -1.79
CA PHE A 94 -6.23 -8.63 -3.16
C PHE A 94 -7.36 -9.32 -3.89
N VAL A 95 -7.93 -8.64 -4.88
CA VAL A 95 -9.05 -9.13 -5.68
C VAL A 95 -8.52 -9.47 -7.06
N HIS A 96 -8.63 -10.72 -7.45
CA HIS A 96 -8.23 -11.22 -8.76
C HIS A 96 -9.46 -11.30 -9.66
N PHE A 97 -9.32 -10.75 -10.87
CA PHE A 97 -10.30 -10.82 -11.94
C PHE A 97 -9.74 -11.71 -13.04
N ASP A 98 -10.36 -12.83 -13.30
CA ASP A 98 -9.95 -13.67 -14.41
C ASP A 98 -10.63 -13.26 -15.73
N HIS A 99 -10.16 -13.81 -16.83
CA HIS A 99 -10.70 -13.51 -18.17
C HIS A 99 -12.16 -13.97 -18.35
N SER A 100 -12.67 -14.86 -17.51
CA SER A 100 -14.06 -15.32 -17.51
C SER A 100 -15.00 -14.40 -16.73
N GLY A 101 -14.44 -13.40 -16.02
CA GLY A 101 -15.16 -12.53 -15.11
C GLY A 101 -15.35 -13.12 -13.72
N ALA A 102 -14.73 -14.28 -13.41
CA ALA A 102 -14.75 -14.81 -12.07
C ALA A 102 -13.84 -13.94 -11.16
N VAL A 103 -14.30 -13.75 -9.93
CA VAL A 103 -13.65 -12.89 -8.95
C VAL A 103 -13.28 -13.72 -7.73
N SER A 104 -12.02 -13.66 -7.33
CA SER A 104 -11.54 -14.24 -6.08
C SER A 104 -10.89 -13.16 -5.22
N GLU A 105 -11.10 -13.23 -3.90
CA GLU A 105 -10.57 -12.27 -2.95
C GLU A 105 -9.73 -12.98 -1.90
N GLN A 106 -8.53 -12.45 -1.66
CA GLN A 106 -7.67 -12.84 -0.56
C GLN A 106 -7.45 -11.66 0.38
N ARG A 107 -7.58 -11.89 1.68
CA ARG A 107 -7.30 -10.90 2.72
C ARG A 107 -6.01 -11.23 3.46
N VAL A 108 -5.10 -10.28 3.51
CA VAL A 108 -3.85 -10.36 4.28
C VAL A 108 -3.93 -9.41 5.46
N ARG A 109 -3.93 -9.94 6.67
CA ARG A 109 -3.81 -9.16 7.89
C ARG A 109 -2.35 -9.10 8.33
N TYR A 110 -1.89 -7.91 8.70
CA TYR A 110 -0.53 -7.69 9.18
C TYR A 110 -0.53 -6.97 10.54
N ALA A 111 0.52 -7.20 11.34
CA ALA A 111 0.62 -6.71 12.73
C ALA A 111 1.32 -5.34 12.80
N LEU A 112 1.03 -4.44 11.85
CA LEU A 112 1.60 -3.10 11.76
C LEU A 112 0.49 -2.07 11.61
N LEU A 113 0.83 -0.77 11.58
CA LEU A 113 -0.15 0.30 11.44
C LEU A 113 -0.73 0.34 10.01
N PRO A 114 -1.95 0.88 9.85
CA PRO A 114 -2.63 0.93 8.55
C PRO A 114 -1.84 1.70 7.49
N VAL A 115 -1.95 1.25 6.25
CA VAL A 115 -1.42 1.96 5.08
C VAL A 115 -2.44 2.96 4.54
N SER A 116 -1.96 4.07 4.00
CA SER A 116 -2.76 5.16 3.41
C SER A 116 -2.59 5.28 1.89
N SER A 117 -1.56 4.66 1.32
CA SER A 117 -1.31 4.62 -0.11
C SER A 117 -0.70 3.28 -0.51
N LEU A 118 -1.04 2.80 -1.72
CA LEU A 118 -0.58 1.55 -2.30
C LEU A 118 -0.06 1.78 -3.71
N VAL A 119 1.00 1.07 -4.09
CA VAL A 119 1.50 1.00 -5.46
C VAL A 119 1.92 -0.42 -5.80
N PHE A 120 1.59 -0.89 -7.00
CA PHE A 120 2.12 -2.13 -7.54
C PHE A 120 3.51 -1.90 -8.13
N LEU A 121 4.45 -2.76 -7.78
CA LEU A 121 5.76 -2.85 -8.44
C LEU A 121 5.68 -3.79 -9.65
N SER A 122 4.87 -4.82 -9.55
CA SER A 122 4.55 -5.80 -10.58
C SER A 122 3.22 -6.48 -10.23
N ASP A 123 2.74 -7.39 -11.07
CA ASP A 123 1.53 -8.18 -10.74
C ASP A 123 1.68 -9.09 -9.51
N LYS A 124 2.91 -9.25 -9.01
CA LYS A 124 3.21 -10.11 -7.85
C LYS A 124 3.73 -9.34 -6.63
N ALA A 125 3.88 -8.02 -6.72
CA ALA A 125 4.45 -7.23 -5.64
C ALA A 125 3.74 -5.88 -5.48
N VAL A 126 3.41 -5.54 -4.24
CA VAL A 126 2.77 -4.27 -3.82
C VAL A 126 3.56 -3.65 -2.69
N VAL A 127 3.71 -2.34 -2.73
CA VAL A 127 4.23 -1.57 -1.61
C VAL A 127 3.13 -0.68 -1.05
N GLY A 128 3.01 -0.69 0.29
CA GLY A 128 2.09 0.19 1.02
C GLY A 128 2.84 1.14 1.93
N GLY A 129 2.44 2.40 1.97
CA GLY A 129 2.93 3.39 2.93
C GLY A 129 1.81 3.96 3.78
N GLY A 130 2.13 4.32 5.02
CA GLY A 130 1.15 4.83 5.95
C GLY A 130 1.73 5.20 7.30
N HIS A 131 0.99 4.89 8.34
CA HIS A 131 1.29 5.32 9.70
C HIS A 131 2.52 4.66 10.34
N ASP A 132 3.04 3.59 9.74
CA ASP A 132 4.22 2.87 10.25
C ASP A 132 5.56 3.57 9.91
N MET A 133 5.52 4.70 9.19
CA MET A 133 6.69 5.51 8.78
C MET A 133 7.70 4.75 7.89
N ASN A 134 7.34 3.58 7.43
CA ASN A 134 8.20 2.67 6.69
C ASN A 134 7.35 1.99 5.59
N PRO A 135 7.79 2.00 4.34
CA PRO A 135 7.07 1.28 3.30
C PRO A 135 7.05 -0.23 3.57
N LEU A 136 5.89 -0.83 3.40
CA LEU A 136 5.61 -2.25 3.65
C LEU A 136 5.49 -2.99 2.33
N VAL A 137 6.21 -4.09 2.16
CA VAL A 137 6.21 -4.90 0.94
C VAL A 137 5.36 -6.14 1.14
N PHE A 138 4.48 -6.38 0.19
CA PHE A 138 3.65 -7.59 0.10
C PHE A 138 3.90 -8.26 -1.24
N THR A 139 4.01 -9.60 -1.24
CA THR A 139 4.27 -10.37 -2.45
C THR A 139 3.34 -11.55 -2.57
N ALA A 140 3.09 -11.96 -3.82
CA ALA A 140 2.41 -13.20 -4.15
C ALA A 140 3.43 -14.29 -4.46
N ASN A 141 3.23 -15.49 -3.88
CA ASN A 141 4.02 -16.66 -4.22
C ASN A 141 3.62 -17.24 -5.60
N SER A 142 4.28 -18.32 -6.02
CA SER A 142 4.00 -18.99 -7.30
C SER A 142 2.56 -19.52 -7.42
N SER A 143 1.86 -19.78 -6.31
CA SER A 143 0.44 -20.16 -6.29
C SER A 143 -0.51 -18.96 -6.25
N GLY A 144 -0.02 -17.73 -6.36
CA GLY A 144 -0.83 -16.51 -6.32
C GLY A 144 -1.26 -16.10 -4.90
N GLN A 145 -0.70 -16.70 -3.86
CA GLN A 145 -1.06 -16.38 -2.49
C GLN A 145 -0.21 -15.21 -1.95
N TRP A 146 -0.89 -14.15 -1.53
CA TRP A 146 -0.28 -12.93 -1.01
C TRP A 146 0.09 -13.04 0.46
N SER A 147 1.23 -12.44 0.82
CA SER A 147 1.70 -12.33 2.20
C SER A 147 2.51 -11.05 2.40
N PHE A 148 2.61 -10.61 3.66
CA PHE A 148 3.56 -9.59 4.05
C PHE A 148 4.97 -10.16 3.94
N LEU A 149 5.85 -9.47 3.22
CA LEU A 149 7.25 -9.88 3.04
C LEU A 149 8.14 -9.19 4.09
N ARG A 150 8.26 -7.86 4.01
CA ARG A 150 9.13 -7.05 4.88
C ARG A 150 8.82 -5.56 4.83
N ARG A 151 9.49 -4.80 5.67
CA ARG A 151 9.63 -3.34 5.52
C ARG A 151 10.75 -3.03 4.52
N LEU A 152 10.64 -1.92 3.79
CA LEU A 152 11.72 -1.49 2.89
C LEU A 152 12.94 -0.97 3.65
N ASP A 153 12.68 -0.19 4.69
CA ASP A 153 13.73 0.38 5.51
C ASP A 153 13.98 -0.55 6.69
N GLU A 154 14.97 -1.41 6.57
CA GLU A 154 15.41 -2.30 7.64
C GLU A 154 16.67 -1.73 8.28
N LYS A 155 16.68 -1.67 9.60
CA LYS A 155 17.90 -1.36 10.33
C LYS A 155 18.96 -2.40 9.96
N SER A 156 20.00 -1.99 9.24
CA SER A 156 21.13 -2.87 8.99
C SER A 156 21.68 -3.35 10.34
N THR A 157 21.40 -4.59 10.68
CA THR A 157 22.10 -5.27 11.76
C THR A 157 23.51 -5.55 11.23
N GLY A 158 24.38 -4.54 11.26
CA GLY A 158 25.81 -4.78 11.19
C GLY A 158 26.18 -5.84 12.25
N PRO A 159 27.26 -6.62 12.05
CA PRO A 159 27.64 -7.67 13.00
C PRO A 159 27.61 -7.06 14.39
N ALA A 160 26.79 -7.65 15.28
CA ALA A 160 26.65 -7.17 16.64
C ALA A 160 28.06 -7.02 17.22
N LYS A 161 28.51 -5.77 17.43
CA LYS A 161 29.65 -5.57 18.33
C LYS A 161 29.27 -6.27 19.59
N ALA A 162 29.99 -7.29 19.96
CA ALA A 162 29.84 -7.96 21.22
C ALA A 162 30.03 -6.90 22.32
N GLU A 163 28.91 -6.32 22.76
CA GLU A 163 28.91 -5.49 23.95
C GLU A 163 29.20 -6.44 25.10
N GLY A 164 30.30 -6.15 25.76
CA GLY A 164 30.76 -6.90 26.92
C GLY A 164 29.61 -7.05 27.90
N ALA A 165 29.52 -8.20 28.52
CA ALA A 165 28.46 -8.63 29.42
C ALA A 165 28.03 -7.52 30.41
N VAL A 166 26.94 -6.85 30.05
CA VAL A 166 26.30 -5.87 30.95
C VAL A 166 25.66 -6.67 32.05
N SER A 167 26.06 -6.46 33.28
CA SER A 167 25.51 -7.18 34.43
C SER A 167 23.98 -6.98 34.47
N SER A 168 23.26 -8.04 34.84
CA SER A 168 21.79 -8.03 34.90
C SER A 168 21.21 -6.86 35.72
N MET A 169 21.99 -6.34 36.67
CA MET A 169 21.64 -5.17 37.50
C MET A 169 21.69 -3.85 36.71
N SER A 170 22.61 -3.67 35.74
CA SER A 170 22.67 -2.46 34.94
C SER A 170 21.57 -2.42 33.87
N ALA A 171 21.17 -3.56 33.34
CA ALA A 171 20.03 -3.67 32.43
C ALA A 171 18.68 -3.36 33.14
N ALA A 172 18.49 -3.87 34.37
CA ALA A 172 17.32 -3.57 35.18
C ALA A 172 17.24 -2.08 35.53
N ARG A 173 18.40 -1.45 35.89
CA ARG A 173 18.47 -0.02 36.20
C ARG A 173 18.16 0.86 34.99
N ALA A 174 18.62 0.49 33.79
CA ALA A 174 18.30 1.18 32.54
C ALA A 174 16.80 1.08 32.19
N MET A 175 16.17 -0.08 32.42
CA MET A 175 14.72 -0.24 32.24
C MET A 175 13.90 0.58 33.23
N PHE A 176 14.34 0.72 34.47
CA PHE A 176 13.67 1.54 35.49
C PHE A 176 13.81 3.03 35.19
N GLN A 177 14.98 3.50 34.77
CA GLN A 177 15.20 4.88 34.36
C GLN A 177 14.38 5.24 33.13
N ALA A 178 14.25 4.35 32.15
CA ALA A 178 13.40 4.56 30.96
C ALA A 178 11.89 4.66 31.31
N LYS A 179 11.45 4.03 32.43
CA LYS A 179 10.04 4.12 32.88
C LYS A 179 9.76 5.39 33.70
N THR A 180 10.72 5.90 34.46
CA THR A 180 10.54 7.08 35.29
C THR A 180 10.64 8.40 34.52
N THR A 181 11.29 8.42 33.35
CA THR A 181 11.37 9.60 32.47
C THR A 181 10.16 9.78 31.54
N ARG A 182 9.18 8.89 31.60
CA ARG A 182 7.99 8.90 30.72
C ARG A 182 7.01 10.06 31.00
N GLY A 183 7.26 10.92 31.96
CA GLY A 183 6.43 12.08 32.33
C GLY A 183 7.12 13.44 32.24
N GLN A 184 8.40 13.51 31.92
CA GLN A 184 9.10 14.78 31.73
C GLN A 184 9.19 15.13 30.26
N ALA A 185 8.55 16.24 29.87
CA ALA A 185 8.79 16.87 28.59
C ALA A 185 10.27 17.26 28.51
N SER A 186 11.08 16.47 27.82
CA SER A 186 12.49 16.80 27.61
C SER A 186 12.57 17.88 26.54
N SER A 187 12.68 19.14 26.98
CA SER A 187 13.27 20.19 26.17
C SER A 187 14.75 19.84 25.99
N GLY A 188 15.14 19.34 24.82
CA GLY A 188 16.55 19.17 24.42
C GLY A 188 17.18 17.85 24.85
N GLY A 189 16.61 16.72 24.50
CA GLY A 189 17.27 15.41 24.53
C GLY A 189 17.48 14.93 23.12
N ALA A 190 18.67 14.38 22.83
CA ALA A 190 18.98 13.70 21.58
C ALA A 190 17.82 12.78 21.20
N GLY A 191 17.15 13.09 20.09
CA GLY A 191 16.10 12.24 19.55
C GLY A 191 16.66 10.83 19.48
N LYS A 192 15.93 9.83 19.95
CA LYS A 192 16.24 8.46 19.57
C LYS A 192 16.38 8.51 18.06
N ASP A 193 17.59 8.24 17.56
CA ASP A 193 17.85 8.25 16.14
C ASP A 193 16.81 7.35 15.49
N LEU A 194 15.83 7.98 14.85
CA LEU A 194 14.84 7.26 14.04
C LEU A 194 15.66 6.63 12.93
N TRP A 195 15.76 5.33 12.94
CA TRP A 195 16.50 4.57 11.94
C TRP A 195 15.77 4.53 10.58
N THR A 196 14.50 5.00 10.54
CA THR A 196 13.69 5.09 9.34
C THR A 196 13.96 6.38 8.58
N GLN A 197 13.90 6.33 7.25
CA GLN A 197 14.05 7.50 6.38
C GLN A 197 12.94 8.54 6.64
N HIS A 198 11.72 8.09 6.90
CA HIS A 198 10.63 8.95 7.35
C HIS A 198 10.55 9.01 8.88
N ALA A 199 10.27 10.21 9.39
CA ALA A 199 10.09 10.50 10.81
C ALA A 199 8.61 10.65 11.21
N ASN A 200 7.68 10.59 10.24
CA ASN A 200 6.23 10.65 10.43
C ASN A 200 5.53 9.81 9.35
N ALA A 201 4.22 9.74 9.39
CA ALA A 201 3.42 8.95 8.48
C ALA A 201 3.71 9.27 7.00
N ILE A 202 3.80 8.24 6.20
CA ILE A 202 3.87 8.34 4.74
C ILE A 202 2.45 8.62 4.23
N VAL A 203 2.31 9.72 3.49
CA VAL A 203 1.01 10.18 2.97
C VAL A 203 0.72 9.57 1.63
N ASP A 204 1.76 9.48 0.77
CA ASP A 204 1.58 8.97 -0.57
C ASP A 204 2.82 8.22 -1.07
N ILE A 205 2.57 7.26 -1.96
CA ILE A 205 3.59 6.48 -2.67
C ILE A 205 3.26 6.52 -4.15
N GLU A 206 4.29 6.81 -4.96
CA GLU A 206 4.17 6.82 -6.40
C GLU A 206 5.26 5.95 -7.03
N GLY A 207 4.87 5.08 -7.96
CA GLY A 207 5.80 4.23 -8.69
C GLY A 207 6.41 4.99 -9.86
N MET A 208 7.73 4.92 -10.01
CA MET A 208 8.46 5.50 -11.14
C MET A 208 8.75 4.41 -12.17
N GLY A 209 7.74 4.01 -12.93
CA GLY A 209 7.86 3.12 -14.09
C GLY A 209 7.97 3.91 -15.40
N ARG A 210 8.57 3.29 -16.42
CA ARG A 210 8.45 3.82 -17.80
C ARG A 210 7.08 3.42 -18.35
N ALA A 211 6.47 4.29 -19.13
CA ALA A 211 5.23 3.95 -19.84
C ALA A 211 5.41 2.68 -20.67
N GLY A 212 4.60 1.67 -20.40
CA GLY A 212 4.67 0.36 -21.05
C GLY A 212 5.57 -0.67 -20.36
N ASP A 213 6.25 -0.33 -19.26
CA ASP A 213 7.00 -1.29 -18.45
C ASP A 213 6.06 -1.91 -17.40
N PRO A 214 5.86 -3.24 -17.39
CA PRO A 214 5.02 -3.91 -16.41
C PRO A 214 5.63 -3.95 -15.01
N THR A 215 6.86 -3.44 -14.84
CA THR A 215 7.60 -3.47 -13.59
C THR A 215 8.05 -2.07 -13.17
N CYS A 216 7.97 -1.80 -11.87
CA CYS A 216 8.43 -0.56 -11.28
C CYS A 216 9.71 -0.84 -10.46
N SER A 217 10.85 -0.35 -10.92
CA SER A 217 12.14 -0.51 -10.24
C SER A 217 12.47 0.60 -9.24
N LYS A 218 11.72 1.70 -9.28
CA LYS A 218 11.87 2.85 -8.37
C LYS A 218 10.51 3.30 -7.86
N LEU A 219 10.47 3.76 -6.64
CA LEU A 219 9.30 4.43 -6.09
C LEU A 219 9.72 5.66 -5.29
N SER A 220 8.82 6.60 -5.16
CA SER A 220 8.97 7.76 -4.28
C SER A 220 7.91 7.72 -3.19
N THR A 221 8.28 8.20 -2.00
CA THR A 221 7.37 8.35 -0.87
C THR A 221 7.44 9.78 -0.35
N CYS A 222 6.31 10.35 0.01
CA CYS A 222 6.26 11.63 0.72
C CYS A 222 5.57 11.45 2.07
N GLY A 223 6.06 12.15 3.10
CA GLY A 223 5.58 12.02 4.46
C GLY A 223 5.17 13.34 5.10
N LEU A 224 4.43 13.25 6.21
CA LEU A 224 4.07 14.39 7.06
C LEU A 224 5.29 15.05 7.74
N ASP A 225 6.46 14.44 7.64
CA ASP A 225 7.75 14.97 8.10
C ASP A 225 8.39 15.96 7.11
N GLY A 226 7.71 16.23 6.00
CA GLY A 226 8.21 17.10 4.93
C GLY A 226 9.29 16.48 4.07
N ARG A 227 9.50 15.16 4.17
CA ARG A 227 10.51 14.42 3.38
C ARG A 227 9.89 13.81 2.14
N LEU A 228 10.68 13.86 1.05
CA LEU A 228 10.51 13.07 -0.15
C LEU A 228 11.67 12.08 -0.22
N VAL A 229 11.38 10.79 -0.27
CA VAL A 229 12.39 9.73 -0.36
C VAL A 229 12.19 8.94 -1.65
N VAL A 230 13.28 8.71 -2.37
CA VAL A 230 13.30 7.86 -3.56
C VAL A 230 13.96 6.53 -3.20
N TRP A 231 13.30 5.44 -3.53
CA TRP A 231 13.73 4.07 -3.26
C TRP A 231 14.07 3.38 -4.57
N GLU A 232 15.24 2.77 -4.63
CA GLU A 232 15.65 1.90 -5.74
C GLU A 232 15.49 0.45 -5.30
N ILE A 233 14.55 -0.26 -5.92
CA ILE A 233 14.17 -1.61 -5.52
C ILE A 233 15.32 -2.62 -5.60
N PRO A 234 16.19 -2.62 -6.65
CA PRO A 234 17.31 -3.55 -6.74
C PRO A 234 18.36 -3.38 -5.63
N THR A 235 18.54 -2.16 -5.12
CA THR A 235 19.52 -1.86 -4.06
C THR A 235 19.05 -2.25 -2.66
N LEU A 236 17.79 -2.64 -2.51
CA LEU A 236 17.18 -3.01 -1.24
C LEU A 236 17.23 -4.52 -0.96
N ASP A 237 18.08 -5.29 -1.68
CA ASP A 237 18.18 -6.76 -1.55
C ASP A 237 16.83 -7.48 -1.55
N ILE A 238 15.87 -6.94 -2.29
CA ILE A 238 14.60 -7.62 -2.51
C ILE A 238 14.88 -8.70 -3.54
N ASP A 239 14.57 -9.94 -3.21
CA ASP A 239 14.68 -11.05 -4.15
C ASP A 239 13.84 -10.78 -5.40
N MET A 240 14.50 -10.41 -6.50
CA MET A 240 13.84 -10.05 -7.76
C MET A 240 13.02 -11.22 -8.33
N GLN A 241 13.43 -12.48 -8.04
CA GLN A 241 12.63 -13.66 -8.39
C GLN A 241 11.33 -13.72 -7.59
N ALA A 242 11.33 -13.35 -6.31
CA ALA A 242 10.12 -13.26 -5.49
C ALA A 242 9.20 -12.14 -5.98
N LEU A 243 9.75 -11.06 -6.53
CA LEU A 243 8.98 -9.96 -7.11
C LEU A 243 8.42 -10.28 -8.51
N GLY A 244 8.92 -11.33 -9.16
CA GLY A 244 8.57 -11.65 -10.54
C GLY A 244 9.18 -10.70 -11.58
N LEU A 245 10.28 -10.05 -11.24
CA LEU A 245 11.08 -9.14 -12.09
C LEU A 245 12.25 -9.87 -12.73
#